data_99708eefb23e14bd291bd1aaf13f63da
#
_entry.id   99708eefb23e14bd291bd1aaf13f63da
#
_cell.length_a   1.000
_cell.length_b   1.000
_cell.length_c   1.000
_cell.angle_alpha   90.00
_cell.angle_beta   90.00
_cell.angle_gamma   90.00
#
_symmetry.space_group_name_H-M   'P 1'
#
loop_
_entity.id
_entity.type
_entity.pdbx_description
1 polymer ?
#
loop_
_entity_poly.entity_id
_entity_poly.type
_entity_poly.pdbx_seq_one_letter_code
_entity_poly.pdbx_strand_id
1 'polypeptide(L)'
;EYCSNAPVIVFCTGGAWMIGYKMWGALLARALTAAGIVVVIPDMRNYPMVYIPDMVDDVDLAINWTFENIAQYGGDPTNIVVVGQSAGGHVACMAIFRNIQRKVSRKNAIAAARELTEIERERELKRLLEDEALNEGWSASELKGFAAISSPLSLGSPVLTQSFRRQGFNDNMVHRMFGFEKDMYDPSLALQNFQSVEEQKKFLKELPPIAIYQGTDDKTVPFEVAETFYEELRQVTLDENSVSFVPYLGWSHTDPILEGPMDADHRLHKDLFDNVNKWTNSPNLTWPNDHPSVNGRLCPHFMVKLSRIMNPF
;
A
#
# COMPACT_ATOMS: atom_id res chain seq x y z
N GLU A 1 15.38 5.92 -25.68
CA GLU A 1 14.78 7.19 -25.25
C GLU A 1 14.09 6.94 -23.92
N TYR A 2 14.50 7.62 -22.86
CA TYR A 2 13.77 7.58 -21.58
C TYR A 2 12.44 8.31 -21.79
N CYS A 3 11.31 7.63 -21.51
CA CYS A 3 10.02 8.30 -21.46
C CYS A 3 10.10 9.40 -20.40
N SER A 4 9.97 10.65 -20.78
CA SER A 4 9.76 11.74 -19.83
C SER A 4 8.28 11.72 -19.40
N ASN A 5 8.01 11.95 -18.11
CA ASN A 5 6.67 11.97 -17.52
C ASN A 5 5.92 10.62 -17.53
N ALA A 6 6.64 9.52 -17.28
CA ALA A 6 6.02 8.21 -17.11
C ALA A 6 5.26 8.12 -15.76
N PRO A 7 4.11 7.43 -15.68
CA PRO A 7 3.50 7.12 -14.40
C PRO A 7 4.46 6.35 -13.49
N VAL A 8 4.28 6.52 -12.19
CA VAL A 8 5.19 5.99 -11.18
C VAL A 8 4.44 5.03 -10.25
N ILE A 9 5.04 3.89 -9.97
CA ILE A 9 4.62 3.00 -8.89
C ILE A 9 5.68 3.03 -7.79
N VAL A 10 5.26 3.26 -6.55
CA VAL A 10 6.05 2.96 -5.35
C VAL A 10 5.59 1.62 -4.82
N PHE A 11 6.45 0.59 -4.94
CA PHE A 11 6.11 -0.79 -4.56
C PHE A 11 6.75 -1.18 -3.24
N CYS A 12 5.94 -1.37 -2.20
CA CYS A 12 6.34 -1.82 -0.86
C CYS A 12 6.25 -3.34 -0.78
N THR A 13 7.40 -4.01 -0.59
CA THR A 13 7.48 -5.47 -0.56
C THR A 13 6.99 -6.06 0.75
N GLY A 14 6.45 -7.26 0.71
CA GLY A 14 6.09 -8.06 1.87
C GLY A 14 7.29 -8.59 2.65
N GLY A 15 7.05 -9.59 3.50
CA GLY A 15 8.08 -10.25 4.31
C GLY A 15 7.76 -10.32 5.78
N ALA A 16 6.48 -10.39 6.12
CA ALA A 16 5.99 -10.55 7.51
C ALA A 16 6.60 -9.54 8.48
N TRP A 17 6.94 -8.33 8.00
CA TRP A 17 7.63 -7.25 8.74
C TRP A 17 9.04 -7.61 9.25
N MET A 18 9.59 -8.76 8.87
CA MET A 18 10.87 -9.29 9.39
C MET A 18 11.93 -9.56 8.34
N ILE A 19 11.54 -9.89 7.12
CA ILE A 19 12.47 -10.36 6.08
C ILE A 19 12.26 -9.66 4.73
N GLY A 20 11.51 -8.54 4.71
CA GLY A 20 11.26 -7.78 3.48
C GLY A 20 12.57 -7.33 2.82
N TYR A 21 12.61 -7.42 1.49
CA TYR A 21 13.76 -7.02 0.69
C TYR A 21 13.31 -6.54 -0.70
N LYS A 22 13.84 -5.39 -1.13
CA LYS A 22 13.43 -4.74 -2.39
C LYS A 22 13.47 -5.64 -3.63
N MET A 23 14.41 -6.60 -3.69
CA MET A 23 14.51 -7.48 -4.87
C MET A 23 13.31 -8.40 -5.07
N TRP A 24 12.46 -8.57 -4.07
CA TRP A 24 11.22 -9.33 -4.23
C TRP A 24 10.21 -8.63 -5.15
N GLY A 25 10.38 -7.32 -5.37
CA GLY A 25 9.62 -6.57 -6.36
C GLY A 25 10.17 -6.64 -7.78
N ALA A 26 11.29 -7.33 -8.02
CA ALA A 26 11.97 -7.31 -9.31
C ALA A 26 11.14 -7.87 -10.47
N LEU A 27 10.33 -8.92 -10.24
CA LEU A 27 9.49 -9.51 -11.27
C LEU A 27 8.34 -8.58 -11.68
N LEU A 28 7.71 -7.94 -10.69
CA LEU A 28 6.71 -6.91 -10.92
C LEU A 28 7.31 -5.71 -11.66
N ALA A 29 8.43 -5.19 -11.18
CA ALA A 29 9.11 -4.06 -11.82
C ALA A 29 9.49 -4.38 -13.28
N ARG A 30 10.01 -5.58 -13.54
CA ARG A 30 10.39 -6.03 -14.89
C ARG A 30 9.22 -5.97 -15.88
N ALA A 31 8.02 -6.37 -15.46
CA ALA A 31 6.83 -6.36 -16.31
C ALA A 31 6.31 -4.93 -16.53
N LEU A 32 6.21 -4.14 -15.46
CA LEU A 32 5.64 -2.80 -15.52
C LEU A 32 6.56 -1.77 -16.15
N THR A 33 7.89 -1.89 -16.00
CA THR A 33 8.84 -1.02 -16.70
C THR A 33 8.85 -1.28 -18.20
N ALA A 34 8.65 -2.53 -18.63
CA ALA A 34 8.44 -2.85 -20.03
C ALA A 34 7.14 -2.22 -20.61
N ALA A 35 6.16 -1.94 -19.76
CA ALA A 35 4.93 -1.23 -20.10
C ALA A 35 5.06 0.31 -20.03
N GLY A 36 6.25 0.84 -19.74
CA GLY A 36 6.50 2.28 -19.68
C GLY A 36 6.19 2.95 -18.34
N ILE A 37 6.11 2.18 -17.25
CA ILE A 37 5.89 2.68 -15.90
C ILE A 37 7.22 2.72 -15.14
N VAL A 38 7.54 3.80 -14.45
CA VAL A 38 8.68 3.86 -13.52
C VAL A 38 8.30 3.17 -12.22
N VAL A 39 9.16 2.26 -11.73
CA VAL A 39 8.90 1.51 -10.49
C VAL A 39 9.99 1.81 -9.47
N VAL A 40 9.59 2.35 -8.33
CA VAL A 40 10.42 2.60 -7.15
C VAL A 40 10.17 1.49 -6.15
N ILE A 41 11.20 0.82 -5.68
CA ILE A 41 11.08 -0.25 -4.68
C ILE A 41 11.97 0.11 -3.48
N PRO A 42 11.42 0.74 -2.44
CA PRO A 42 12.18 1.06 -1.24
C PRO A 42 12.50 -0.20 -0.42
N ASP A 43 13.66 -0.21 0.23
CA ASP A 43 13.89 -1.11 1.36
C ASP A 43 13.28 -0.47 2.62
N MET A 44 12.53 -1.26 3.36
CA MET A 44 12.09 -0.91 4.71
C MET A 44 12.97 -1.63 5.72
N ARG A 45 13.24 -0.99 6.85
CA ARG A 45 13.87 -1.67 7.98
C ARG A 45 12.93 -2.75 8.51
N ASN A 46 13.48 -3.83 9.04
CA ASN A 46 12.74 -5.01 9.47
C ASN A 46 12.79 -5.17 11.00
N TYR A 47 11.74 -5.76 11.59
CA TYR A 47 11.79 -6.24 12.97
C TYR A 47 12.85 -7.37 13.08
N PRO A 48 13.67 -7.47 14.15
CA PRO A 48 13.57 -6.71 15.41
C PRO A 48 14.39 -5.42 15.47
N MET A 49 15.00 -4.97 14.38
CA MET A 49 15.79 -3.72 14.35
C MET A 49 14.93 -2.49 14.61
N VAL A 50 13.70 -2.50 14.12
CA VAL A 50 12.69 -1.45 14.31
C VAL A 50 11.33 -2.09 14.57
N TYR A 51 10.37 -1.29 15.02
CA TYR A 51 8.96 -1.66 15.13
C TYR A 51 8.16 -1.25 13.89
N ILE A 52 6.92 -1.75 13.79
CA ILE A 52 6.05 -1.43 12.64
C ILE A 52 5.77 0.08 12.52
N PRO A 53 5.58 0.86 13.60
CA PRO A 53 5.52 2.31 13.50
C PRO A 53 6.69 2.95 12.73
N ASP A 54 7.92 2.48 12.96
CA ASP A 54 9.11 2.97 12.26
C ASP A 54 9.11 2.55 10.77
N MET A 55 8.53 1.38 10.45
CA MET A 55 8.39 0.94 9.04
C MET A 55 7.38 1.82 8.29
N VAL A 56 6.34 2.29 8.99
CA VAL A 56 5.39 3.26 8.43
C VAL A 56 6.09 4.58 8.14
N ASP A 57 7.04 5.02 9.00
CA ASP A 57 7.88 6.19 8.73
C ASP A 57 8.81 5.97 7.53
N ASP A 58 9.40 4.77 7.38
CA ASP A 58 10.25 4.45 6.23
C ASP A 58 9.48 4.56 4.91
N VAL A 59 8.24 4.08 4.87
CA VAL A 59 7.38 4.19 3.68
C VAL A 59 6.94 5.63 3.44
N ASP A 60 6.58 6.38 4.48
CA ASP A 60 6.25 7.80 4.39
C ASP A 60 7.40 8.59 3.75
N LEU A 61 8.63 8.37 4.22
CA LEU A 61 9.85 8.97 3.68
C LEU A 61 10.10 8.54 2.22
N ALA A 62 9.88 7.27 1.88
CA ALA A 62 10.08 6.78 0.52
C ALA A 62 9.08 7.39 -0.48
N ILE A 63 7.82 7.57 -0.06
CA ILE A 63 6.81 8.25 -0.87
C ILE A 63 7.20 9.73 -1.04
N ASN A 64 7.59 10.42 0.04
CA ASN A 64 8.04 11.80 -0.02
C ASN A 64 9.23 11.98 -0.97
N TRP A 65 10.25 11.12 -0.82
CA TRP A 65 11.41 11.12 -1.71
C TRP A 65 11.01 10.96 -3.18
N THR A 66 10.01 10.11 -3.44
CA THR A 66 9.52 9.89 -4.80
C THR A 66 8.90 11.15 -5.38
N PHE A 67 8.05 11.86 -4.63
CA PHE A 67 7.50 13.14 -5.07
C PHE A 67 8.58 14.18 -5.41
N GLU A 68 9.61 14.25 -4.58
CA GLU A 68 10.69 15.25 -4.73
C GLU A 68 11.67 14.92 -5.86
N ASN A 69 11.91 13.63 -6.15
CA ASN A 69 13.07 13.23 -6.92
C ASN A 69 12.76 12.48 -8.22
N ILE A 70 11.55 11.92 -8.38
CA ILE A 70 11.29 10.94 -9.45
C ILE A 70 11.39 11.53 -10.87
N ALA A 71 11.23 12.84 -11.01
CA ALA A 71 11.35 13.52 -12.30
C ALA A 71 12.74 13.33 -12.94
N GLN A 72 13.82 13.29 -12.14
CA GLN A 72 15.17 13.04 -12.64
C GLN A 72 15.40 11.61 -13.12
N TYR A 73 14.48 10.69 -12.82
CA TYR A 73 14.46 9.31 -13.30
C TYR A 73 13.41 9.06 -14.39
N GLY A 74 12.84 10.14 -14.96
CA GLY A 74 11.85 10.08 -16.03
C GLY A 74 10.41 9.82 -15.59
N GLY A 75 10.15 9.77 -14.28
CA GLY A 75 8.80 9.64 -13.73
C GLY A 75 8.10 10.99 -13.58
N ASP A 76 6.78 10.95 -13.58
CA ASP A 76 5.93 12.11 -13.35
C ASP A 76 5.52 12.18 -11.87
N PRO A 77 6.00 13.18 -11.09
CA PRO A 77 5.64 13.32 -9.68
C PRO A 77 4.15 13.61 -9.45
N THR A 78 3.41 13.99 -10.49
CA THR A 78 1.96 14.20 -10.40
C THR A 78 1.16 12.91 -10.66
N ASN A 79 1.83 11.82 -11.04
CA ASN A 79 1.22 10.54 -11.43
C ASN A 79 1.80 9.36 -10.64
N ILE A 80 1.75 9.44 -9.31
CA ILE A 80 2.27 8.42 -8.40
C ILE A 80 1.13 7.54 -7.87
N VAL A 81 1.34 6.22 -7.96
CA VAL A 81 0.50 5.16 -7.38
C VAL A 81 1.33 4.39 -6.36
N VAL A 82 0.77 4.12 -5.19
CA VAL A 82 1.40 3.25 -4.19
C VAL A 82 0.85 1.84 -4.32
N VAL A 83 1.73 0.85 -4.31
CA VAL A 83 1.37 -0.57 -4.37
C VAL A 83 2.09 -1.28 -3.24
N GLY A 84 1.41 -2.14 -2.52
CA GLY A 84 2.04 -2.92 -1.46
C GLY A 84 1.57 -4.36 -1.43
N GLN A 85 2.51 -5.28 -1.15
CA GLN A 85 2.20 -6.69 -1.03
C GLN A 85 2.37 -7.15 0.42
N SER A 86 1.41 -7.92 0.94
CA SER A 86 1.47 -8.51 2.29
C SER A 86 1.74 -7.44 3.36
N ALA A 87 2.76 -7.63 4.19
CA ALA A 87 3.21 -6.65 5.19
C ALA A 87 3.50 -5.27 4.58
N GLY A 88 4.03 -5.21 3.35
CA GLY A 88 4.27 -3.94 2.63
C GLY A 88 2.97 -3.21 2.29
N GLY A 89 1.91 -3.93 1.93
CA GLY A 89 0.61 -3.32 1.69
C GLY A 89 -0.05 -2.79 2.97
N HIS A 90 0.11 -3.50 4.08
CA HIS A 90 -0.31 -3.03 5.40
C HIS A 90 0.40 -1.71 5.78
N VAL A 91 1.74 -1.70 5.72
CA VAL A 91 2.54 -0.53 6.10
C VAL A 91 2.26 0.67 5.19
N ALA A 92 2.11 0.43 3.87
CA ALA A 92 1.75 1.46 2.91
C ALA A 92 0.34 2.04 3.17
N CYS A 93 -0.65 1.19 3.47
CA CYS A 93 -1.98 1.62 3.86
C CYS A 93 -1.93 2.53 5.10
N MET A 94 -1.18 2.12 6.13
CA MET A 94 -1.02 2.91 7.35
C MET A 94 -0.27 4.23 7.12
N ALA A 95 0.73 4.27 6.24
CA ALA A 95 1.40 5.52 5.86
C ALA A 95 0.41 6.51 5.22
N ILE A 96 -0.42 6.04 4.28
CA ILE A 96 -1.46 6.84 3.65
C ILE A 96 -2.50 7.31 4.68
N PHE A 97 -3.02 6.43 5.51
CA PHE A 97 -4.03 6.76 6.51
C PHE A 97 -3.51 7.75 7.55
N ARG A 98 -2.29 7.56 8.04
CA ARG A 98 -1.64 8.47 8.97
C ARG A 98 -1.41 9.87 8.35
N ASN A 99 -1.01 9.92 7.09
CA ASN A 99 -0.86 11.19 6.35
C ASN A 99 -2.19 11.96 6.30
N ILE A 100 -3.29 11.27 5.98
CA ILE A 100 -4.63 11.86 5.96
C ILE A 100 -5.05 12.32 7.37
N GLN A 101 -4.87 11.48 8.40
CA GLN A 101 -5.22 11.81 9.79
C GLN A 101 -4.50 13.06 10.28
N ARG A 102 -3.18 13.18 10.02
CA ARG A 102 -2.39 14.38 10.34
C ARG A 102 -2.98 15.62 9.67
N LYS A 103 -3.29 15.54 8.37
CA LYS A 103 -3.88 16.64 7.60
C LYS A 103 -5.26 17.05 8.12
N VAL A 104 -6.14 16.09 8.44
CA VAL A 104 -7.49 16.34 8.97
C VAL A 104 -7.41 16.93 10.37
N SER A 105 -6.60 16.36 11.27
CA SER A 105 -6.41 16.86 12.63
C SER A 105 -5.88 18.29 12.63
N ARG A 106 -4.93 18.59 11.77
CA ARG A 106 -4.39 19.95 11.60
C ARG A 106 -5.45 20.93 11.11
N LYS A 107 -6.21 20.57 10.07
CA LYS A 107 -7.32 21.42 9.60
C LYS A 107 -8.33 21.70 10.71
N ASN A 108 -8.63 20.71 11.53
CA ASN A 108 -9.53 20.86 12.68
C ASN A 108 -8.92 21.78 13.76
N ALA A 109 -7.62 21.63 14.06
CA ALA A 109 -6.92 22.49 15.02
C ALA A 109 -6.88 23.97 14.56
N ILE A 110 -6.60 24.21 13.27
CA ILE A 110 -6.65 25.57 12.69
C ILE A 110 -8.08 26.15 12.78
N ALA A 111 -9.10 25.36 12.53
CA ALA A 111 -10.49 25.81 12.67
C ALA A 111 -10.84 26.14 14.13
N ALA A 112 -10.45 25.29 15.08
CA ALA A 112 -10.65 25.53 16.51
C ALA A 112 -9.89 26.77 17.03
N ALA A 113 -8.70 27.03 16.50
CA ALA A 113 -7.91 28.22 16.88
C ALA A 113 -8.62 29.55 16.55
N ARG A 114 -9.61 29.54 15.66
CA ARG A 114 -10.40 30.74 15.33
C ARG A 114 -11.28 31.20 16.49
N GLU A 115 -11.67 30.28 17.38
CA GLU A 115 -12.50 30.55 18.56
C GLU A 115 -11.68 31.01 19.78
N LEU A 116 -10.36 30.97 19.68
CA LEU A 116 -9.44 31.37 20.74
C LEU A 116 -9.27 32.90 20.79
N THR A 117 -8.82 33.42 21.95
CA THR A 117 -8.34 34.80 22.06
C THR A 117 -7.17 35.07 21.10
N GLU A 118 -6.91 36.31 20.77
CA GLU A 118 -5.87 36.69 19.78
C GLU A 118 -4.49 36.13 20.15
N ILE A 119 -4.12 36.22 21.44
CA ILE A 119 -2.81 35.74 21.94
C ILE A 119 -2.71 34.21 21.88
N GLU A 120 -3.78 33.51 22.28
CA GLU A 120 -3.83 32.04 22.23
C GLU A 120 -3.81 31.53 20.79
N ARG A 121 -4.55 32.19 19.90
CA ARG A 121 -4.59 31.90 18.47
C ARG A 121 -3.21 32.03 17.84
N GLU A 122 -2.50 33.14 18.13
CA GLU A 122 -1.17 33.39 17.57
C GLU A 122 -0.18 32.29 18.00
N ARG A 123 -0.23 31.88 19.29
CA ARG A 123 0.61 30.78 19.80
C ARG A 123 0.27 29.43 19.13
N GLU A 124 -1.02 29.11 19.02
CA GLU A 124 -1.44 27.84 18.42
C GLU A 124 -1.13 27.77 16.93
N LEU A 125 -1.38 28.85 16.18
CA LEU A 125 -1.01 28.94 14.77
C LEU A 125 0.50 28.81 14.56
N LYS A 126 1.31 29.44 15.43
CA LYS A 126 2.75 29.30 15.37
C LYS A 126 3.20 27.87 15.61
N ARG A 127 2.65 27.19 16.61
CA ARG A 127 2.91 25.76 16.87
C ARG A 127 2.55 24.89 15.67
N LEU A 128 1.36 25.09 15.07
CA LEU A 128 0.90 24.37 13.89
C LEU A 128 1.76 24.61 12.65
N LEU A 129 2.33 25.81 12.51
CA LEU A 129 3.27 26.13 11.43
C LEU A 129 4.65 25.50 11.65
N GLU A 130 5.13 25.46 12.90
CA GLU A 130 6.37 24.77 13.25
C GLU A 130 6.24 23.25 13.00
N ASP A 131 5.10 22.65 13.38
CA ASP A 131 4.77 21.24 13.07
C ASP A 131 4.66 21.01 11.55
N GLU A 132 4.22 21.98 10.75
CA GLU A 132 4.17 21.90 9.28
C GLU A 132 5.56 21.88 8.67
N ALA A 133 6.42 22.81 9.08
CA ALA A 133 7.79 22.88 8.56
C ALA A 133 8.60 21.60 8.84
N LEU A 134 8.24 20.86 9.89
CA LEU A 134 8.81 19.53 10.19
C LEU A 134 8.16 18.39 9.39
N ASN A 135 6.97 18.60 8.81
CA ASN A 135 6.15 17.60 8.12
C ASN A 135 5.74 18.06 6.70
N GLU A 136 6.43 19.08 6.14
CA GLU A 136 6.27 19.45 4.73
C GLU A 136 6.69 18.26 3.85
N GLY A 137 5.71 17.62 3.24
CA GLY A 137 5.90 16.45 2.41
C GLY A 137 4.68 16.25 1.51
N TRP A 138 4.55 15.07 1.00
CA TRP A 138 3.45 14.66 0.13
C TRP A 138 2.09 14.70 0.83
N SER A 139 1.02 14.71 0.05
CA SER A 139 -0.35 14.56 0.54
C SER A 139 -0.99 13.33 -0.09
N ALA A 140 -1.72 12.54 0.71
CA ALA A 140 -2.42 11.34 0.21
C ALA A 140 -3.39 11.65 -0.94
N SER A 141 -4.00 12.85 -0.96
CA SER A 141 -4.87 13.31 -2.06
C SER A 141 -4.13 13.60 -3.38
N GLU A 142 -2.79 13.64 -3.36
CA GLU A 142 -1.97 13.78 -4.57
C GLU A 142 -1.65 12.42 -5.20
N LEU A 143 -1.78 11.33 -4.43
CA LEU A 143 -1.66 9.98 -4.98
C LEU A 143 -2.80 9.69 -5.95
N LYS A 144 -2.48 9.04 -7.04
CA LYS A 144 -3.47 8.65 -8.06
C LYS A 144 -4.18 7.35 -7.72
N GLY A 145 -3.61 6.52 -6.84
CA GLY A 145 -4.23 5.29 -6.38
C GLY A 145 -3.38 4.56 -5.35
N PHE A 146 -4.01 3.63 -4.66
CA PHE A 146 -3.37 2.66 -3.79
C PHE A 146 -3.82 1.25 -4.16
N ALA A 147 -2.88 0.31 -4.28
CA ALA A 147 -3.18 -1.09 -4.53
C ALA A 147 -2.60 -1.99 -3.43
N ALA A 148 -3.44 -2.78 -2.80
CA ALA A 148 -3.06 -3.77 -1.78
C ALA A 148 -3.14 -5.18 -2.35
N ILE A 149 -2.05 -5.94 -2.27
CA ILE A 149 -1.94 -7.30 -2.79
C ILE A 149 -1.74 -8.23 -1.60
N SER A 150 -2.64 -9.19 -1.37
CA SER A 150 -2.53 -10.19 -0.29
C SER A 150 -2.15 -9.57 1.05
N SER A 151 -2.77 -8.45 1.43
CA SER A 151 -2.35 -7.61 2.55
C SER A 151 -3.22 -7.78 3.79
N PRO A 152 -2.63 -7.85 5.01
CA PRO A 152 -3.38 -7.99 6.26
C PRO A 152 -3.94 -6.63 6.70
N LEU A 153 -5.09 -6.23 6.12
CA LEU A 153 -5.71 -4.93 6.32
C LEU A 153 -6.74 -4.90 7.47
N SER A 154 -6.98 -6.04 8.13
CA SER A 154 -7.81 -6.17 9.34
C SER A 154 -7.07 -7.04 10.36
N LEU A 155 -6.24 -6.40 11.18
CA LEU A 155 -5.38 -7.08 12.15
C LEU A 155 -6.16 -7.68 13.33
N GLY A 156 -7.35 -7.16 13.61
CA GLY A 156 -8.28 -7.68 14.61
C GLY A 156 -8.99 -8.96 14.18
N SER A 157 -8.89 -9.37 12.91
CA SER A 157 -9.59 -10.54 12.38
C SER A 157 -9.17 -11.83 13.10
N PRO A 158 -10.12 -12.62 13.66
CA PRO A 158 -9.83 -13.91 14.27
C PRO A 158 -9.22 -14.91 13.28
N VAL A 159 -9.61 -14.85 12.01
CA VAL A 159 -9.11 -15.73 10.95
C VAL A 159 -7.64 -15.41 10.66
N LEU A 160 -7.28 -14.14 10.58
CA LEU A 160 -5.88 -13.71 10.44
C LEU A 160 -5.04 -14.09 11.65
N THR A 161 -5.54 -13.87 12.87
CA THR A 161 -4.86 -14.26 14.11
C THR A 161 -4.59 -15.77 14.13
N GLN A 162 -5.55 -16.59 13.73
CA GLN A 162 -5.37 -18.04 13.65
C GLN A 162 -4.32 -18.41 12.58
N SER A 163 -4.33 -17.74 11.44
CA SER A 163 -3.33 -17.94 10.38
C SER A 163 -1.92 -17.60 10.88
N PHE A 164 -1.72 -16.47 11.53
CA PHE A 164 -0.44 -16.09 12.11
C PHE A 164 0.07 -17.13 13.13
N ARG A 165 -0.79 -17.62 14.01
CA ARG A 165 -0.42 -18.69 14.96
C ARG A 165 0.02 -19.98 14.25
N ARG A 166 -0.64 -20.39 13.15
CA ARG A 166 -0.24 -21.54 12.34
C ARG A 166 1.14 -21.36 11.69
N GLN A 167 1.51 -20.13 11.37
CA GLN A 167 2.81 -19.77 10.81
C GLN A 167 3.90 -19.55 11.88
N GLY A 168 3.59 -19.77 13.16
CA GLY A 168 4.54 -19.64 14.26
C GLY A 168 4.58 -18.25 14.91
N PHE A 169 3.76 -17.31 14.47
CA PHE A 169 3.62 -16.00 15.14
C PHE A 169 2.72 -16.17 16.35
N ASN A 170 3.25 -16.02 17.54
CA ASN A 170 2.42 -15.93 18.74
C ASN A 170 1.96 -14.48 18.98
N ASP A 171 0.85 -14.32 19.71
CA ASP A 171 0.24 -13.02 19.95
C ASP A 171 1.21 -12.03 20.62
N ASN A 172 2.06 -12.50 21.52
CA ASN A 172 3.03 -11.67 22.22
C ASN A 172 4.11 -11.13 21.26
N MET A 173 4.53 -11.93 20.29
CA MET A 173 5.45 -11.49 19.25
C MET A 173 4.78 -10.43 18.36
N VAL A 174 3.54 -10.67 17.93
CA VAL A 174 2.77 -9.70 17.14
C VAL A 174 2.63 -8.38 17.92
N HIS A 175 2.21 -8.41 19.18
CA HIS A 175 2.12 -7.21 20.02
C HIS A 175 3.43 -6.44 20.11
N ARG A 176 4.56 -7.14 20.28
CA ARG A 176 5.88 -6.50 20.31
C ARG A 176 6.28 -5.85 19.00
N MET A 177 5.96 -6.48 17.87
CA MET A 177 6.26 -5.93 16.53
C MET A 177 5.56 -4.58 16.32
N PHE A 178 4.36 -4.41 16.90
CA PHE A 178 3.58 -3.17 16.86
C PHE A 178 3.91 -2.21 18.02
N GLY A 179 4.97 -2.43 18.80
CA GLY A 179 5.30 -1.58 19.94
C GLY A 179 4.20 -1.55 21.01
N PHE A 180 3.41 -2.64 21.10
CA PHE A 180 2.21 -2.78 21.97
C PHE A 180 1.01 -1.91 21.58
N GLU A 181 1.02 -1.28 20.42
CA GLU A 181 -0.01 -0.37 19.92
C GLU A 181 -0.71 -0.92 18.66
N LYS A 182 -0.90 -2.24 18.58
CA LYS A 182 -1.42 -2.93 17.38
C LYS A 182 -2.69 -2.30 16.83
N ASP A 183 -3.61 -1.90 17.70
CA ASP A 183 -4.90 -1.35 17.28
C ASP A 183 -4.78 0.03 16.61
N MET A 184 -3.72 0.79 16.91
CA MET A 184 -3.42 2.06 16.23
C MET A 184 -2.92 1.87 14.80
N TYR A 185 -2.46 0.67 14.49
CA TYR A 185 -1.91 0.29 13.18
C TYR A 185 -2.79 -0.75 12.47
N ASP A 186 -4.05 -0.85 12.84
CA ASP A 186 -5.05 -1.67 12.15
C ASP A 186 -5.86 -0.81 11.16
N PRO A 187 -5.68 -1.00 9.82
CA PRO A 187 -6.42 -0.23 8.82
C PRO A 187 -7.94 -0.31 8.98
N SER A 188 -8.47 -1.46 9.32
CA SER A 188 -9.92 -1.67 9.56
C SER A 188 -10.41 -0.83 10.73
N LEU A 189 -9.68 -0.81 11.85
CA LEU A 189 -10.04 0.04 12.99
C LEU A 189 -9.88 1.53 12.67
N ALA A 190 -8.91 1.90 11.86
CA ALA A 190 -8.70 3.30 11.45
C ALA A 190 -9.88 3.85 10.63
N LEU A 191 -10.62 3.00 9.91
CA LEU A 191 -11.86 3.38 9.20
C LEU A 191 -13.06 3.59 10.13
N GLN A 192 -12.99 3.13 11.38
CA GLN A 192 -14.09 3.14 12.34
C GLN A 192 -13.88 4.16 13.47
N ASN A 193 -12.63 4.50 13.79
CA ASN A 193 -12.26 5.33 14.93
C ASN A 193 -12.22 6.83 14.60
N PHE A 194 -13.38 7.42 14.34
CA PHE A 194 -13.52 8.87 14.15
C PHE A 194 -14.30 9.49 15.32
N GLN A 195 -13.92 10.71 15.72
CA GLN A 195 -14.61 11.46 16.77
C GLN A 195 -15.98 11.98 16.29
N SER A 196 -16.16 12.11 14.97
CA SER A 196 -17.41 12.59 14.37
C SER A 196 -17.57 12.11 12.93
N VAL A 197 -18.82 12.09 12.47
CA VAL A 197 -19.15 11.82 11.05
C VAL A 197 -18.48 12.83 10.11
N GLU A 198 -18.33 14.08 10.55
CA GLU A 198 -17.68 15.13 9.75
C GLU A 198 -16.17 14.86 9.59
N GLU A 199 -15.50 14.39 10.63
CA GLU A 199 -14.11 13.98 10.57
C GLU A 199 -13.93 12.79 9.63
N GLN A 200 -14.78 11.77 9.72
CA GLN A 200 -14.79 10.63 8.81
C GLN A 200 -14.95 11.07 7.36
N LYS A 201 -15.89 11.95 7.06
CA LYS A 201 -16.08 12.48 5.70
C LYS A 201 -14.86 13.23 5.19
N LYS A 202 -14.20 14.03 6.04
CA LYS A 202 -12.96 14.72 5.68
C LYS A 202 -11.84 13.73 5.36
N PHE A 203 -11.70 12.68 6.16
CA PHE A 203 -10.74 11.61 5.93
C PHE A 203 -11.00 10.89 4.60
N LEU A 204 -12.22 10.43 4.37
CA LEU A 204 -12.61 9.69 3.17
C LEU A 204 -12.44 10.52 1.87
N LYS A 205 -12.60 11.84 1.94
CA LYS A 205 -12.38 12.74 0.80
C LYS A 205 -10.92 12.84 0.36
N GLU A 206 -9.99 12.58 1.28
CA GLU A 206 -8.55 12.65 0.99
C GLU A 206 -8.00 11.28 0.54
N LEU A 207 -8.81 10.19 0.60
CA LEU A 207 -8.38 8.87 0.16
C LEU A 207 -8.20 8.83 -1.36
N PRO A 208 -7.08 8.28 -1.85
CA PRO A 208 -6.97 7.93 -3.26
C PRO A 208 -7.88 6.75 -3.62
N PRO A 209 -8.16 6.48 -4.89
CA PRO A 209 -8.79 5.24 -5.32
C PRO A 209 -8.01 4.01 -4.81
N ILE A 210 -8.72 2.96 -4.39
CA ILE A 210 -8.12 1.76 -3.77
C ILE A 210 -8.49 0.51 -4.57
N ALA A 211 -7.50 -0.32 -4.89
CA ALA A 211 -7.72 -1.66 -5.44
C ALA A 211 -7.15 -2.71 -4.48
N ILE A 212 -7.92 -3.75 -4.21
CA ILE A 212 -7.52 -4.87 -3.36
C ILE A 212 -7.47 -6.11 -4.23
N TYR A 213 -6.32 -6.80 -4.23
CA TYR A 213 -6.04 -8.01 -4.98
C TYR A 213 -5.77 -9.16 -4.02
N GLN A 214 -6.54 -10.25 -4.11
CA GLN A 214 -6.45 -11.34 -3.16
C GLN A 214 -6.58 -12.71 -3.82
N GLY A 215 -5.68 -13.62 -3.49
CA GLY A 215 -5.78 -15.02 -3.87
C GLY A 215 -6.81 -15.76 -3.01
N THR A 216 -7.64 -16.63 -3.62
CA THR A 216 -8.65 -17.38 -2.87
C THR A 216 -8.06 -18.51 -2.02
N ASP A 217 -6.85 -18.99 -2.35
CA ASP A 217 -6.14 -20.06 -1.65
C ASP A 217 -5.01 -19.53 -0.77
N ASP A 218 -5.00 -18.22 -0.50
CA ASP A 218 -4.02 -17.56 0.39
C ASP A 218 -4.23 -18.03 1.83
N LYS A 219 -3.28 -18.80 2.35
CA LYS A 219 -3.28 -19.32 3.72
C LYS A 219 -2.55 -18.41 4.70
N THR A 220 -1.78 -17.45 4.21
CA THR A 220 -1.02 -16.49 5.00
C THR A 220 -1.90 -15.32 5.42
N VAL A 221 -2.53 -14.68 4.46
CA VAL A 221 -3.58 -13.70 4.67
C VAL A 221 -4.87 -14.26 4.06
N PRO A 222 -5.72 -14.90 4.86
CA PRO A 222 -6.94 -15.52 4.37
C PRO A 222 -7.83 -14.56 3.58
N PHE A 223 -8.48 -15.08 2.55
CA PHE A 223 -9.33 -14.32 1.63
C PHE A 223 -10.35 -13.44 2.36
N GLU A 224 -10.95 -13.97 3.41
CA GLU A 224 -11.97 -13.28 4.23
C GLU A 224 -11.44 -12.01 4.88
N VAL A 225 -10.14 -11.89 5.12
CA VAL A 225 -9.53 -10.68 5.70
C VAL A 225 -9.58 -9.51 4.72
N ALA A 226 -9.27 -9.78 3.46
CA ALA A 226 -9.33 -8.76 2.39
C ALA A 226 -10.78 -8.42 2.03
N GLU A 227 -11.65 -9.42 1.97
CA GLU A 227 -13.09 -9.25 1.71
C GLU A 227 -13.75 -8.40 2.80
N THR A 228 -13.49 -8.69 4.08
CA THR A 228 -14.00 -7.90 5.21
C THR A 228 -13.57 -6.44 5.10
N PHE A 229 -12.29 -6.18 4.90
CA PHE A 229 -11.79 -4.81 4.76
C PHE A 229 -12.41 -4.09 3.54
N TYR A 230 -12.57 -4.79 2.43
CA TYR A 230 -13.24 -4.23 1.25
C TYR A 230 -14.67 -3.82 1.55
N GLU A 231 -15.45 -4.69 2.21
CA GLU A 231 -16.84 -4.38 2.55
C GLU A 231 -16.95 -3.22 3.56
N GLU A 232 -16.05 -3.16 4.57
CA GLU A 232 -15.98 -2.04 5.50
C GLU A 232 -15.67 -0.72 4.77
N LEU A 233 -14.67 -0.72 3.88
CA LEU A 233 -14.29 0.45 3.11
C LEU A 233 -15.40 0.89 2.16
N ARG A 234 -16.07 -0.06 1.49
CA ARG A 234 -17.20 0.19 0.60
C ARG A 234 -18.40 0.82 1.29
N GLN A 235 -18.68 0.42 2.54
CA GLN A 235 -19.78 0.98 3.32
C GLN A 235 -19.57 2.45 3.68
N VAL A 236 -18.33 2.89 3.81
CA VAL A 236 -18.02 4.26 4.23
C VAL A 236 -17.59 5.16 3.06
N THR A 237 -17.15 4.59 1.94
CA THR A 237 -16.66 5.38 0.78
C THR A 237 -17.74 6.29 0.22
N LEU A 238 -17.30 7.45 -0.28
CA LEU A 238 -18.19 8.46 -0.88
C LEU A 238 -18.47 8.19 -2.37
N ASP A 239 -17.63 7.40 -3.02
CA ASP A 239 -17.73 7.00 -4.43
C ASP A 239 -17.49 5.49 -4.56
N GLU A 240 -18.52 4.76 -4.94
CA GLU A 240 -18.46 3.30 -5.12
C GLU A 240 -17.41 2.86 -6.16
N ASN A 241 -17.08 3.73 -7.12
CA ASN A 241 -16.07 3.43 -8.15
C ASN A 241 -14.64 3.68 -7.68
N SER A 242 -14.46 4.26 -6.50
CA SER A 242 -13.14 4.53 -5.93
C SER A 242 -12.51 3.30 -5.26
N VAL A 243 -13.28 2.23 -5.04
CA VAL A 243 -12.81 1.00 -4.40
C VAL A 243 -13.12 -0.21 -5.27
N SER A 244 -12.15 -1.07 -5.47
CA SER A 244 -12.30 -2.33 -6.23
C SER A 244 -11.68 -3.50 -5.50
N PHE A 245 -12.27 -4.69 -5.69
CA PHE A 245 -11.79 -5.95 -5.16
C PHE A 245 -11.69 -6.99 -6.28
N VAL A 246 -10.51 -7.57 -6.45
CA VAL A 246 -10.21 -8.53 -7.52
C VAL A 246 -9.75 -9.85 -6.90
N PRO A 247 -10.61 -10.87 -6.87
CA PRO A 247 -10.22 -12.20 -6.42
C PRO A 247 -9.49 -12.96 -7.53
N TYR A 248 -8.37 -13.63 -7.18
CA TYR A 248 -7.66 -14.56 -8.06
C TYR A 248 -7.90 -16.00 -7.61
N LEU A 249 -8.72 -16.72 -8.37
CA LEU A 249 -9.09 -18.08 -8.06
C LEU A 249 -7.86 -19.01 -8.04
N GLY A 250 -7.69 -19.73 -6.94
CA GLY A 250 -6.64 -20.73 -6.74
C GLY A 250 -5.24 -20.15 -6.49
N TRP A 251 -5.10 -18.83 -6.34
CA TRP A 251 -3.81 -18.23 -6.03
C TRP A 251 -3.51 -18.25 -4.53
N SER A 252 -2.28 -18.62 -4.20
CA SER A 252 -1.69 -18.55 -2.87
C SER A 252 -1.14 -17.14 -2.57
N HIS A 253 -0.51 -16.98 -1.42
CA HIS A 253 0.05 -15.71 -0.96
C HIS A 253 1.13 -15.11 -1.86
N THR A 254 1.95 -15.96 -2.49
CA THR A 254 3.10 -15.52 -3.27
C THR A 254 2.88 -15.63 -4.78
N ASP A 255 1.84 -16.36 -5.23
CA ASP A 255 1.48 -16.44 -6.65
C ASP A 255 1.45 -15.08 -7.37
N PRO A 256 0.88 -14.01 -6.76
CA PRO A 256 0.78 -12.71 -7.42
C PRO A 256 2.11 -12.11 -7.84
N ILE A 257 3.17 -12.32 -7.05
CA ILE A 257 4.46 -11.64 -7.20
C ILE A 257 5.62 -12.57 -7.59
N LEU A 258 5.46 -13.88 -7.41
CA LEU A 258 6.54 -14.85 -7.62
C LEU A 258 6.15 -15.95 -8.61
N GLU A 259 5.32 -16.91 -8.21
CA GLU A 259 5.05 -18.10 -9.01
C GLU A 259 4.29 -17.77 -10.30
N GLY A 260 3.32 -16.85 -10.25
CA GLY A 260 2.61 -16.40 -11.44
C GLY A 260 3.54 -15.82 -12.49
N PRO A 261 4.29 -14.76 -12.19
CA PRO A 261 5.24 -14.16 -13.14
C PRO A 261 6.33 -15.13 -13.63
N MET A 262 6.78 -16.06 -12.78
CA MET A 262 7.75 -17.08 -13.19
C MET A 262 7.17 -18.06 -14.21
N ASP A 263 5.86 -18.32 -14.16
CA ASP A 263 5.10 -19.20 -15.09
C ASP A 263 4.51 -18.43 -16.28
N ALA A 264 4.85 -17.15 -16.45
CA ALA A 264 4.29 -16.21 -17.42
C ALA A 264 2.80 -15.88 -17.20
N ASP A 265 2.31 -16.02 -15.98
CA ASP A 265 0.99 -15.54 -15.60
C ASP A 265 1.10 -14.10 -15.07
N HIS A 266 0.77 -13.14 -15.91
CA HIS A 266 0.89 -11.71 -15.62
C HIS A 266 -0.48 -11.05 -15.36
N ARG A 267 -1.51 -11.81 -14.95
CA ARG A 267 -2.86 -11.25 -14.70
C ARG A 267 -2.81 -10.08 -13.72
N LEU A 268 -2.16 -10.24 -12.56
CA LEU A 268 -2.00 -9.15 -11.60
C LEU A 268 -1.28 -7.94 -12.20
N HIS A 269 -0.17 -8.18 -12.91
CA HIS A 269 0.61 -7.09 -13.49
C HIS A 269 -0.20 -6.29 -14.51
N LYS A 270 -1.04 -7.00 -15.28
CA LYS A 270 -1.94 -6.38 -16.25
C LYS A 270 -3.07 -5.61 -15.54
N ASP A 271 -3.67 -6.16 -14.52
CA ASP A 271 -4.72 -5.47 -13.75
C ASP A 271 -4.17 -4.20 -13.05
N LEU A 272 -2.93 -4.28 -12.52
CA LEU A 272 -2.23 -3.11 -12.00
C LEU A 272 -1.96 -2.07 -13.09
N PHE A 273 -1.48 -2.51 -14.26
CA PHE A 273 -1.26 -1.64 -15.41
C PHE A 273 -2.55 -0.94 -15.83
N ASP A 274 -3.66 -1.67 -15.95
CA ASP A 274 -4.95 -1.13 -16.34
C ASP A 274 -5.46 -0.10 -15.29
N ASN A 275 -5.27 -0.36 -13.99
CA ASN A 275 -5.61 0.60 -12.93
C ASN A 275 -4.69 1.83 -12.96
N VAL A 276 -3.38 1.67 -13.13
CA VAL A 276 -2.45 2.80 -13.26
C VAL A 276 -2.86 3.68 -14.45
N ASN A 277 -3.12 3.09 -15.61
CA ASN A 277 -3.61 3.82 -16.78
C ASN A 277 -4.88 4.63 -16.50
N LYS A 278 -5.85 3.99 -15.83
CA LYS A 278 -7.11 4.63 -15.45
C LYS A 278 -6.89 5.79 -14.48
N TRP A 279 -6.13 5.57 -13.42
CA TRP A 279 -5.93 6.53 -12.33
C TRP A 279 -5.05 7.71 -12.73
N THR A 280 -4.04 7.48 -13.58
CA THR A 280 -3.11 8.52 -14.03
C THR A 280 -3.54 9.16 -15.35
N ASN A 281 -4.65 8.71 -15.95
CA ASN A 281 -5.12 9.14 -17.26
C ASN A 281 -4.00 9.10 -18.32
N SER A 282 -3.33 7.94 -18.45
CA SER A 282 -2.19 7.72 -19.33
C SER A 282 -2.55 6.83 -20.54
N PRO A 283 -3.42 7.28 -21.47
CA PRO A 283 -4.02 6.44 -22.50
C PRO A 283 -3.03 5.95 -23.56
N ASN A 284 -1.83 6.50 -23.60
CA ASN A 284 -0.81 6.14 -24.59
C ASN A 284 0.03 4.93 -24.16
N LEU A 285 -0.10 4.48 -22.91
CA LEU A 285 0.59 3.27 -22.45
C LEU A 285 -0.12 2.03 -23.03
N THR A 286 0.65 1.05 -23.43
CA THR A 286 0.15 -0.22 -23.94
C THR A 286 0.82 -1.38 -23.24
N TRP A 287 0.05 -2.42 -22.94
CA TRP A 287 0.61 -3.62 -22.35
C TRP A 287 1.50 -4.35 -23.38
N PRO A 288 2.76 -4.67 -23.03
CA PRO A 288 3.77 -5.15 -23.99
C PRO A 288 3.67 -6.65 -24.21
N ASN A 289 2.60 -7.16 -24.82
CA ASN A 289 2.32 -8.58 -25.01
C ASN A 289 3.48 -9.39 -25.60
N ASP A 290 4.25 -8.81 -26.53
CA ASP A 290 5.35 -9.49 -27.22
C ASP A 290 6.72 -9.23 -26.58
N HIS A 291 6.80 -8.49 -25.48
CA HIS A 291 8.06 -8.17 -24.83
C HIS A 291 8.57 -9.37 -23.99
N PRO A 292 9.88 -9.68 -24.01
CA PRO A 292 10.44 -10.81 -23.25
C PRO A 292 10.21 -10.74 -21.72
N SER A 293 9.87 -9.58 -21.19
CA SER A 293 9.54 -9.41 -19.76
C SER A 293 8.19 -9.97 -19.39
N VAL A 294 7.27 -10.14 -20.35
CA VAL A 294 5.90 -10.63 -20.11
C VAL A 294 5.57 -11.85 -20.97
N ASN A 295 6.33 -12.11 -22.03
CA ASN A 295 6.11 -13.22 -22.94
C ASN A 295 7.16 -14.31 -22.73
N GLY A 296 6.82 -15.30 -21.94
CA GLY A 296 7.66 -16.46 -21.71
C GLY A 296 7.95 -16.73 -20.24
N ARG A 297 8.08 -18.01 -19.95
CA ARG A 297 8.37 -18.50 -18.60
C ARG A 297 9.82 -18.19 -18.23
N LEU A 298 10.04 -17.80 -16.99
CA LEU A 298 11.39 -17.59 -16.43
C LEU A 298 12.03 -18.91 -16.01
N CYS A 299 11.22 -19.95 -15.74
CA CYS A 299 11.70 -21.28 -15.41
C CYS A 299 10.72 -22.35 -15.92
N PRO A 300 11.15 -23.62 -16.00
CA PRO A 300 10.28 -24.72 -16.38
C PRO A 300 9.04 -24.86 -15.48
N HIS A 301 7.89 -25.10 -16.09
CA HIS A 301 6.61 -25.19 -15.37
C HIS A 301 6.60 -26.18 -14.19
N PHE A 302 7.33 -27.29 -14.32
CA PHE A 302 7.42 -28.27 -13.23
C PHE A 302 8.12 -27.70 -11.98
N MET A 303 9.07 -26.78 -12.16
CA MET A 303 9.72 -26.10 -11.03
C MET A 303 8.79 -25.13 -10.33
N VAL A 304 7.94 -24.41 -11.07
CA VAL A 304 6.91 -23.55 -10.48
C VAL A 304 5.90 -24.39 -9.72
N LYS A 305 5.48 -25.55 -10.27
CA LYS A 305 4.61 -26.48 -9.54
C LYS A 305 5.26 -27.01 -8.26
N LEU A 306 6.54 -27.34 -8.31
CA LEU A 306 7.28 -27.80 -7.14
C LEU A 306 7.38 -26.68 -6.07
N SER A 307 7.67 -25.44 -6.51
CA SER A 307 7.67 -24.27 -5.65
C SER A 307 6.34 -24.11 -4.90
N ARG A 308 5.19 -24.16 -5.60
CA ARG A 308 3.87 -24.09 -4.98
C ARG A 308 3.59 -25.18 -3.96
N ILE A 309 4.11 -26.41 -4.18
CA ILE A 309 3.97 -27.53 -3.24
C ILE A 309 4.84 -27.34 -2.00
N MET A 310 6.05 -26.79 -2.19
CA MET A 310 7.03 -26.62 -1.11
C MET A 310 6.87 -25.28 -0.36
N ASN A 311 6.14 -24.34 -0.95
CA ASN A 311 5.91 -23.03 -0.37
C ASN A 311 4.93 -23.16 0.81
N PRO A 312 5.34 -22.79 2.04
CA PRO A 312 4.47 -22.85 3.21
C PRO A 312 3.46 -21.66 3.28
N PHE A 313 3.58 -20.69 2.36
CA PHE A 313 2.84 -19.41 2.39
C PHE A 313 1.67 -19.37 1.41
#